data_34278cd8579fac2789bd66d04cb3e243
#
_entry.id   34278cd8579fac2789bd66d04cb3e243
#
_cell.length_a   1.000
_cell.length_b   1.000
_cell.length_c   1.000
_cell.angle_alpha   90.00
_cell.angle_beta   90.00
_cell.angle_gamma   90.00
#
_symmetry.space_group_name_H-M   'P 1'
#
loop_
_entity.id
_entity.type
_entity.pdbx_description
1 polymer ?
#
loop_
_entity_poly.entity_id
_entity_poly.type
_entity_poly.pdbx_seq_one_letter_code
_entity_poly.pdbx_strand_id
1 'polypeptide(L)'
;MANPFGAPEVSVQEIAQRVEAGEQFVWIDVRESHELELANFNVKGILNVPISEVASKQLDALPEAVTADKDAEIIVSCHHGGRSAQMVMFMRGQGWTNAINLDGGIHAWAIEVDPSVGMYQG
;
A
#
# COMPACT_ATOMS: atom_id res chain seq x y z
N MET A 1 12.02 5.66 -8.39
CA MET A 1 11.51 6.56 -9.43
C MET A 1 10.31 7.33 -8.92
N ALA A 2 10.26 8.62 -9.18
CA ALA A 2 9.14 9.44 -8.70
C ALA A 2 7.85 9.11 -9.46
N ASN A 3 6.73 9.03 -8.74
CA ASN A 3 5.42 8.87 -9.37
C ASN A 3 4.88 10.22 -9.82
N PRO A 4 3.88 10.25 -10.72
CA PRO A 4 3.36 11.51 -11.25
C PRO A 4 2.63 12.36 -10.21
N PHE A 5 2.32 11.82 -9.04
CA PHE A 5 1.60 12.53 -7.98
C PHE A 5 2.53 13.16 -6.95
N GLY A 6 3.84 12.90 -7.02
CA GLY A 6 4.80 13.41 -6.05
C GLY A 6 4.75 12.76 -4.68
N ALA A 7 4.12 11.60 -4.56
CA ALA A 7 4.03 10.91 -3.28
C ALA A 7 5.41 10.38 -2.87
N PRO A 8 5.78 10.47 -1.58
CA PRO A 8 6.98 9.83 -1.07
C PRO A 8 6.91 8.32 -1.29
N GLU A 9 8.03 7.71 -1.65
CA GLU A 9 8.09 6.29 -2.00
C GLU A 9 9.15 5.54 -1.21
N VAL A 10 8.91 4.24 -1.01
CA VAL A 10 9.87 3.32 -0.43
C VAL A 10 9.95 2.09 -1.33
N SER A 11 11.14 1.48 -1.46
CA SER A 11 11.33 0.34 -2.33
C SER A 11 10.76 -0.95 -1.73
N VAL A 12 10.43 -1.90 -2.61
CA VAL A 12 9.97 -3.23 -2.16
C VAL A 12 11.06 -3.97 -1.39
N GLN A 13 12.33 -3.77 -1.76
CA GLN A 13 13.45 -4.40 -1.06
C GLN A 13 13.55 -3.90 0.38
N GLU A 14 13.39 -2.60 0.60
CA GLU A 14 13.45 -2.05 1.94
C GLU A 14 12.30 -2.58 2.81
N ILE A 15 11.08 -2.61 2.28
CA ILE A 15 9.94 -3.12 3.03
C ILE A 15 10.08 -4.62 3.30
N ALA A 16 10.60 -5.39 2.34
CA ALA A 16 10.86 -6.81 2.55
C ALA A 16 11.84 -7.05 3.70
N GLN A 17 12.90 -6.24 3.78
CA GLN A 17 13.86 -6.33 4.86
C GLN A 17 13.22 -6.00 6.21
N ARG A 18 12.36 -5.00 6.25
CA ARG A 18 11.67 -4.59 7.48
C ARG A 18 10.69 -5.66 7.96
N VAL A 19 9.97 -6.30 7.02
CA VAL A 19 9.08 -7.42 7.34
C VAL A 19 9.88 -8.57 7.92
N GLU A 20 11.00 -8.92 7.30
CA GLU A 20 11.85 -10.02 7.75
C GLU A 20 12.46 -9.72 9.12
N ALA A 21 12.76 -8.45 9.40
CA ALA A 21 13.27 -8.03 10.70
C ALA A 21 12.20 -7.98 11.80
N GLY A 22 10.94 -8.21 11.46
CA GLY A 22 9.85 -8.20 12.43
C GLY A 22 9.40 -6.79 12.83
N GLU A 23 9.71 -5.77 12.04
CA GLU A 23 9.31 -4.40 12.36
C GLU A 23 7.80 -4.23 12.25
N GLN A 24 7.25 -3.38 13.11
CA GLN A 24 5.82 -3.11 13.15
C GLN A 24 5.50 -1.82 12.41
N PHE A 25 4.57 -1.88 11.46
CA PHE A 25 4.02 -0.72 10.77
C PHE A 25 2.67 -1.10 10.19
N VAL A 26 1.86 -0.10 9.84
CA VAL A 26 0.57 -0.34 9.21
C VAL A 26 0.81 -0.46 7.70
N TRP A 27 0.20 -1.46 7.07
CA TRP A 27 0.29 -1.65 5.63
C TRP A 27 -1.11 -1.84 5.08
N ILE A 28 -1.53 -0.93 4.18
CA ILE A 28 -2.81 -1.06 3.50
C ILE A 28 -2.59 -1.29 2.00
N ASP A 29 -3.40 -2.18 1.43
CA ASP A 29 -3.39 -2.48 0.01
C ASP A 29 -4.69 -1.92 -0.56
N VAL A 30 -4.57 -0.96 -1.48
CA VAL A 30 -5.75 -0.25 -2.02
C VAL A 30 -6.27 -0.84 -3.31
N ARG A 31 -5.80 -2.03 -3.68
CA ARG A 31 -6.37 -2.76 -4.82
C ARG A 31 -7.81 -3.15 -4.52
N GLU A 32 -8.59 -3.40 -5.58
CA GLU A 32 -9.93 -3.93 -5.40
C GLU A 32 -9.86 -5.37 -4.90
N SER A 33 -10.89 -5.81 -4.18
CA SER A 33 -10.86 -7.11 -3.50
C SER A 33 -10.63 -8.27 -4.46
N HIS A 34 -11.17 -8.22 -5.68
CA HIS A 34 -10.99 -9.31 -6.65
C HIS A 34 -9.54 -9.43 -7.13
N GLU A 35 -8.75 -8.38 -7.06
CA GLU A 35 -7.34 -8.42 -7.46
C GLU A 35 -6.50 -9.25 -6.50
N LEU A 36 -6.93 -9.38 -5.23
CA LEU A 36 -6.20 -10.15 -4.23
C LEU A 36 -6.13 -11.63 -4.57
N GLU A 37 -7.11 -12.11 -5.35
CA GLU A 37 -7.12 -13.51 -5.81
C GLU A 37 -6.15 -13.74 -6.96
N LEU A 38 -5.75 -12.66 -7.67
CA LEU A 38 -4.84 -12.75 -8.81
C LEU A 38 -3.37 -12.77 -8.37
N ALA A 39 -3.07 -12.05 -7.29
CA ALA A 39 -1.73 -12.01 -6.71
C ALA A 39 -1.84 -11.54 -5.27
N ASN A 40 -1.03 -12.10 -4.39
CA ASN A 40 -1.08 -11.79 -2.96
C ASN A 40 0.34 -11.67 -2.42
N PHE A 41 0.61 -10.61 -1.64
CA PHE A 41 1.93 -10.37 -1.06
C PHE A 41 2.42 -11.52 -0.17
N ASN A 42 1.53 -12.35 0.35
CA ASN A 42 1.86 -13.44 1.27
C ASN A 42 2.52 -12.93 2.56
N VAL A 43 2.17 -11.73 2.98
CA VAL A 43 2.62 -11.10 4.22
C VAL A 43 1.41 -10.92 5.11
N LYS A 44 1.53 -11.32 6.38
CA LYS A 44 0.44 -11.20 7.33
C LYS A 44 0.24 -9.74 7.76
N GLY A 45 -1.01 -9.39 8.02
CA GLY A 45 -1.34 -8.10 8.61
C GLY A 45 -1.61 -6.98 7.62
N ILE A 46 -1.52 -7.24 6.32
CA ILE A 46 -1.89 -6.25 5.31
C ILE A 46 -3.41 -6.11 5.29
N LEU A 47 -3.88 -4.87 5.37
CA LEU A 47 -5.32 -4.59 5.36
C LEU A 47 -5.75 -4.15 3.97
N ASN A 48 -6.81 -4.75 3.43
CA ASN A 48 -7.34 -4.34 2.13
C ASN A 48 -8.31 -3.18 2.31
N VAL A 49 -8.00 -2.06 1.68
CA VAL A 49 -8.84 -0.85 1.69
C VAL A 49 -9.04 -0.44 0.23
N PRO A 50 -10.04 -1.02 -0.48
CA PRO A 50 -10.21 -0.74 -1.91
C PRO A 50 -10.38 0.75 -2.17
N ILE A 51 -9.67 1.26 -3.16
CA ILE A 51 -9.70 2.69 -3.48
C ILE A 51 -11.10 3.15 -3.90
N SER A 52 -11.91 2.25 -4.47
CA SER A 52 -13.30 2.54 -4.83
C SER A 52 -14.14 2.85 -3.59
N GLU A 53 -13.86 2.18 -2.47
CA GLU A 53 -14.57 2.48 -1.22
C GLU A 53 -14.13 3.81 -0.63
N VAL A 54 -12.85 4.17 -0.77
CA VAL A 54 -12.37 5.47 -0.35
C VAL A 54 -13.02 6.58 -1.17
N ALA A 55 -13.17 6.37 -2.47
CA ALA A 55 -13.85 7.34 -3.34
C ALA A 55 -15.30 7.54 -2.93
N SER A 56 -15.98 6.48 -2.48
CA SER A 56 -17.38 6.50 -2.08
C SER A 56 -17.60 6.97 -0.65
N LYS A 57 -16.78 6.50 0.28
CA LYS A 57 -17.00 6.69 1.73
C LYS A 57 -16.01 7.66 2.37
N GLN A 58 -15.00 8.11 1.63
CA GLN A 58 -13.95 8.99 2.13
C GLN A 58 -13.28 8.38 3.36
N LEU A 59 -13.12 9.14 4.44
CA LEU A 59 -12.43 8.67 5.65
C LEU A 59 -13.13 7.50 6.33
N ASP A 60 -14.43 7.32 6.10
CA ASP A 60 -15.17 6.21 6.69
C ASP A 60 -14.76 4.85 6.13
N ALA A 61 -14.03 4.82 5.02
CA ALA A 61 -13.49 3.58 4.46
C ALA A 61 -12.24 3.10 5.20
N LEU A 62 -11.61 3.95 6.01
CA LEU A 62 -10.33 3.64 6.65
C LEU A 62 -10.55 2.76 7.88
N PRO A 63 -9.74 1.69 8.05
CA PRO A 63 -9.85 0.84 9.23
C PRO A 63 -9.32 1.54 10.49
N GLU A 64 -9.71 1.02 11.64
CA GLU A 64 -9.31 1.60 12.93
C GLU A 64 -7.79 1.67 13.08
N ALA A 65 -7.06 0.69 12.57
CA ALA A 65 -5.59 0.70 12.65
C ALA A 65 -5.00 1.95 11.99
N VAL A 66 -5.68 2.52 11.00
CA VAL A 66 -5.27 3.75 10.33
C VAL A 66 -5.78 4.98 11.08
N THR A 67 -7.06 4.97 11.45
CA THR A 67 -7.68 6.17 12.06
C THR A 67 -7.24 6.41 13.50
N ALA A 68 -6.71 5.40 14.18
CA ALA A 68 -6.30 5.50 15.58
C ALA A 68 -5.11 6.45 15.79
N ASP A 69 -4.23 6.60 14.79
CA ASP A 69 -3.01 7.37 14.96
C ASP A 69 -2.56 7.98 13.62
N LYS A 70 -2.71 9.28 13.49
CA LYS A 70 -2.28 9.99 12.27
C LYS A 70 -0.77 10.11 12.14
N ASP A 71 -0.03 9.83 13.20
CA ASP A 71 1.44 9.87 13.16
C ASP A 71 2.03 8.50 12.83
N ALA A 72 1.22 7.46 12.75
CA ALA A 72 1.69 6.12 12.43
C ALA A 72 2.30 6.07 11.03
N GLU A 73 3.33 5.23 10.89
CA GLU A 73 3.91 4.94 9.59
C GLU A 73 2.97 4.00 8.84
N ILE A 74 2.53 4.41 7.67
CA ILE A 74 1.57 3.65 6.88
C ILE A 74 2.13 3.42 5.49
N ILE A 75 2.34 2.15 5.15
CA ILE A 75 2.76 1.74 3.81
C ILE A 75 1.50 1.50 2.98
N VAL A 76 1.44 2.08 1.80
CA VAL A 76 0.27 2.00 0.92
C VAL A 76 0.71 1.35 -0.39
N SER A 77 0.04 0.28 -0.79
CA SER A 77 0.39 -0.47 -1.99
C SER A 77 -0.80 -0.69 -2.91
N CYS A 78 -0.51 -0.96 -4.19
CA CYS A 78 -1.49 -1.37 -5.18
C CYS A 78 -0.82 -2.28 -6.20
N HIS A 79 -1.30 -2.33 -7.45
CA HIS A 79 -0.72 -3.19 -8.47
C HIS A 79 0.65 -2.66 -8.95
N HIS A 80 0.68 -1.42 -9.45
CA HIS A 80 1.91 -0.81 -10.01
C HIS A 80 2.38 0.44 -9.26
N GLY A 81 1.64 0.90 -8.27
CA GLY A 81 2.02 2.06 -7.47
C GLY A 81 1.28 3.35 -7.80
N GLY A 82 0.40 3.37 -8.80
CA GLY A 82 -0.33 4.59 -9.19
C GLY A 82 -1.50 4.92 -8.27
N ARG A 83 -2.40 3.96 -8.06
CA ARG A 83 -3.54 4.15 -7.16
C ARG A 83 -3.08 4.42 -5.73
N SER A 84 -2.05 3.70 -5.29
CA SER A 84 -1.52 3.89 -3.94
C SER A 84 -0.84 5.24 -3.78
N ALA A 85 -0.18 5.75 -4.83
CA ALA A 85 0.40 7.10 -4.80
C ALA A 85 -0.69 8.16 -4.61
N GLN A 86 -1.83 8.03 -5.31
CA GLN A 86 -2.97 8.92 -5.12
C GLN A 86 -3.49 8.85 -3.69
N MET A 87 -3.61 7.63 -3.15
CA MET A 87 -4.08 7.43 -1.78
C MET A 87 -3.15 8.07 -0.77
N VAL A 88 -1.83 7.94 -0.97
CA VAL A 88 -0.84 8.58 -0.09
C VAL A 88 -1.05 10.09 -0.06
N MET A 89 -1.24 10.71 -1.22
CA MET A 89 -1.43 12.16 -1.28
C MET A 89 -2.75 12.58 -0.62
N PHE A 90 -3.81 11.81 -0.82
CA PHE A 90 -5.08 12.04 -0.12
C PHE A 90 -4.86 11.97 1.40
N MET A 91 -4.22 10.91 1.88
CA MET A 91 -3.98 10.73 3.32
C MET A 91 -3.12 11.85 3.90
N ARG A 92 -2.06 12.24 3.21
CA ARG A 92 -1.21 13.33 3.66
C ARG A 92 -1.97 14.64 3.76
N GLY A 93 -2.87 14.90 2.81
CA GLY A 93 -3.75 16.06 2.85
C GLY A 93 -4.71 16.05 4.04
N GLN A 94 -5.02 14.86 4.58
CA GLN A 94 -5.90 14.70 5.73
C GLN A 94 -5.15 14.58 7.06
N GLY A 95 -3.82 14.72 7.04
CA GLY A 95 -3.02 14.73 8.26
C GLY A 95 -2.18 13.49 8.55
N TRP A 96 -2.25 12.45 7.72
CA TRP A 96 -1.37 11.28 7.84
C TRP A 96 -0.04 11.57 7.15
N THR A 97 0.85 12.27 7.85
CA THR A 97 2.10 12.77 7.25
C THR A 97 3.17 11.70 7.06
N ASN A 98 2.96 10.51 7.61
CA ASN A 98 3.88 9.38 7.46
C ASN A 98 3.34 8.28 6.52
N ALA A 99 2.35 8.58 5.69
CA ALA A 99 1.90 7.69 4.64
C ALA A 99 2.94 7.68 3.50
N ILE A 100 3.33 6.49 3.05
CA ILE A 100 4.40 6.30 2.05
C ILE A 100 3.95 5.26 1.03
N ASN A 101 4.19 5.54 -0.24
CA ASN A 101 3.83 4.65 -1.34
C ASN A 101 4.88 3.55 -1.54
N LEU A 102 4.42 2.30 -1.68
CA LEU A 102 5.31 1.20 -2.06
C LEU A 102 5.58 1.28 -3.55
N ASP A 103 6.80 1.64 -3.92
CA ASP A 103 7.19 1.87 -5.31
C ASP A 103 7.03 0.59 -6.14
N GLY A 104 6.26 0.69 -7.21
CA GLY A 104 6.01 -0.43 -8.12
C GLY A 104 5.00 -1.45 -7.63
N GLY A 105 4.49 -1.33 -6.40
CA GLY A 105 3.43 -2.18 -5.87
C GLY A 105 3.73 -3.66 -5.86
N ILE A 106 2.67 -4.48 -5.95
CA ILE A 106 2.84 -5.94 -5.91
C ILE A 106 3.56 -6.45 -7.17
N HIS A 107 3.49 -5.73 -8.28
CA HIS A 107 4.21 -6.10 -9.49
C HIS A 107 5.73 -6.10 -9.24
N ALA A 108 6.25 -5.03 -8.64
CA ALA A 108 7.66 -4.96 -8.28
C ALA A 108 8.01 -5.98 -7.20
N TRP A 109 7.11 -6.23 -6.26
CA TRP A 109 7.32 -7.24 -5.23
C TRP A 109 7.52 -8.63 -5.86
N ALA A 110 6.69 -8.97 -6.86
CA ALA A 110 6.79 -10.25 -7.55
C ALA A 110 8.12 -10.40 -8.31
N ILE A 111 8.61 -9.31 -8.89
CA ILE A 111 9.85 -9.36 -9.66
C ILE A 111 11.08 -9.39 -8.76
N GLU A 112 11.09 -8.58 -7.70
CA GLU A 112 12.30 -8.30 -6.94
C GLU A 112 12.37 -8.98 -5.58
N VAL A 113 11.24 -9.42 -5.03
CA VAL A 113 11.19 -10.00 -3.68
C VAL A 113 10.72 -11.44 -3.71
N ASP A 114 9.53 -11.71 -4.24
CA ASP A 114 8.92 -13.04 -4.13
C ASP A 114 8.11 -13.37 -5.39
N PRO A 115 8.72 -14.12 -6.33
CA PRO A 115 8.02 -14.50 -7.56
C PRO A 115 6.76 -15.34 -7.33
N SER A 116 6.63 -15.98 -6.16
CA SER A 116 5.47 -16.84 -5.87
C SER A 116 4.18 -16.07 -5.66
N VAL A 117 4.24 -14.73 -5.47
CA VAL A 117 3.02 -13.93 -5.30
C VAL A 117 2.19 -13.86 -6.59
N GLY A 118 2.79 -14.10 -7.74
CA GLY A 118 2.12 -14.07 -9.02
C GLY A 118 2.10 -12.68 -9.65
N MET A 119 1.81 -12.66 -10.94
CA MET A 119 1.69 -11.42 -11.71
C MET A 119 0.41 -11.45 -12.52
N TYR A 120 -0.18 -10.30 -12.75
CA TYR A 120 -1.42 -10.19 -13.53
C TYR A 120 -1.42 -8.84 -14.27
N GLN A 121 -2.32 -8.74 -15.24
CA GLN A 121 -2.50 -7.50 -15.98
C GLN A 121 -3.71 -6.75 -15.47
N GLY A 122 -3.61 -5.42 -15.45
CA GLY A 122 -4.74 -4.66 -14.93
C GLY A 122 -4.58 -3.19 -15.00
#